data_842c11f2edfa910bd604963e793c9a2f
#
_entry.id   842c11f2edfa910bd604963e793c9a2f
#
_cell.length_a   1.000
_cell.length_b   1.000
_cell.length_c   1.000
_cell.angle_alpha   90.00
_cell.angle_beta   90.00
_cell.angle_gamma   90.00
#
_symmetry.space_group_name_H-M   'P 1'
#
loop_
_entity.id
_entity.type
_entity.pdbx_description
1 polymer ?
#
loop_
_entity_poly.entity_id
_entity_poly.type
_entity_poly.pdbx_seq_one_letter_code
_entity_poly.pdbx_strand_id
1 'polypeptide(L)'
;MRRWQGLVEEFKAHLPVNENTPKLTLNEGNTPLIHCENMSEILGIDLYVKYEGANPTGSFKDRGMVMAVTKAKEQGKKIVICASTGNTSASAAAYAARAGLKAIVVIPEGKIALGKLSQAVMYGAEIVSIEGNFDEALEIVKEIAKSGEIELVNSVNPLRIEGQKTGSFEIVQQLDGEAPDILAIPVGNAGNITAYWKGFKEYHEAKGSQLPKMFGFQAEGASPIVQNKVIKNPETIATAIRIGNPASWDKATNALKESNGLIDSVTDDEILEAYQLMTTKEGVFSEPASNASIAGLIKLHRQGKLPQGKKVIAILTGNGLKDPDTAISLLDNPIKPLPNDKDSIIDYIKGAL
;
A
#
# COMPACT_ATOMS: atom_id res chain seq x y z
N MET A 1 28.79 -6.75 -1.56
CA MET A 1 27.44 -6.37 -1.09
C MET A 1 26.79 -7.54 -0.35
N ARG A 2 26.24 -7.32 0.85
CA ARG A 2 25.44 -8.33 1.55
C ARG A 2 24.15 -8.57 0.77
N ARG A 3 23.76 -9.84 0.53
CA ARG A 3 22.51 -10.18 -0.15
C ARG A 3 21.35 -9.92 0.80
N TRP A 4 20.28 -9.25 0.32
CA TRP A 4 19.01 -9.11 1.04
C TRP A 4 18.38 -10.47 1.33
N GLN A 5 17.91 -10.67 2.54
CA GLN A 5 17.38 -11.97 2.99
C GLN A 5 15.89 -11.91 3.38
N GLY A 6 15.21 -10.81 3.03
CA GLY A 6 13.84 -10.52 3.44
C GLY A 6 13.78 -9.75 4.76
N LEU A 7 12.69 -9.00 4.94
CA LEU A 7 12.58 -8.04 6.04
C LEU A 7 12.64 -8.69 7.44
N VAL A 8 12.18 -9.94 7.59
CA VAL A 8 12.17 -10.62 8.89
C VAL A 8 13.60 -10.88 9.38
N GLU A 9 14.50 -11.33 8.50
CA GLU A 9 15.90 -11.57 8.88
C GLU A 9 16.67 -10.23 9.02
N GLU A 10 16.41 -9.26 8.15
CA GLU A 10 17.11 -7.95 8.18
C GLU A 10 16.77 -7.14 9.44
N PHE A 11 15.53 -7.20 9.90
CA PHE A 11 15.03 -6.40 11.02
C PHE A 11 14.67 -7.25 12.26
N LYS A 12 15.20 -8.46 12.37
CA LYS A 12 14.86 -9.39 13.46
C LYS A 12 15.03 -8.81 14.87
N ALA A 13 15.98 -7.90 15.06
CA ALA A 13 16.19 -7.22 16.35
C ALA A 13 15.02 -6.31 16.76
N HIS A 14 14.18 -5.92 15.80
CA HIS A 14 13.04 -5.02 15.98
C HIS A 14 11.68 -5.71 15.79
N LEU A 15 11.69 -7.02 15.53
CA LEU A 15 10.49 -7.80 15.25
C LEU A 15 10.24 -8.85 16.35
N PRO A 16 8.98 -9.25 16.58
CA PRO A 16 8.63 -10.26 17.59
C PRO A 16 8.98 -11.69 17.12
N VAL A 17 10.25 -11.92 16.83
CA VAL A 17 10.80 -13.20 16.35
C VAL A 17 11.93 -13.67 17.26
N ASN A 18 12.19 -14.99 17.26
CA ASN A 18 13.24 -15.63 18.01
C ASN A 18 13.92 -16.75 17.20
N GLU A 19 14.80 -17.51 17.82
CA GLU A 19 15.58 -18.58 17.17
C GLU A 19 14.71 -19.70 16.56
N ASN A 20 13.53 -19.94 17.13
CA ASN A 20 12.59 -20.96 16.66
C ASN A 20 11.63 -20.46 15.58
N THR A 21 11.64 -19.15 15.29
CA THR A 21 10.76 -18.57 14.30
C THR A 21 11.15 -19.04 12.88
N PRO A 22 10.23 -19.63 12.11
CA PRO A 22 10.52 -20.11 10.76
C PRO A 22 11.05 -19.00 9.85
N LYS A 23 12.08 -19.31 9.06
CA LYS A 23 12.59 -18.39 8.05
C LYS A 23 11.69 -18.43 6.81
N LEU A 24 10.73 -17.54 6.78
CA LEU A 24 9.82 -17.35 5.65
C LEU A 24 10.14 -16.04 4.94
N THR A 25 10.32 -16.09 3.62
CA THR A 25 10.49 -14.90 2.80
C THR A 25 10.27 -15.20 1.32
N LEU A 26 9.80 -14.19 0.59
CA LEU A 26 9.82 -14.06 -0.86
C LEU A 26 10.76 -12.91 -1.30
N ASN A 27 11.65 -12.46 -0.39
CA ASN A 27 12.54 -11.29 -0.50
C ASN A 27 11.78 -9.94 -0.51
N GLU A 28 10.65 -9.88 0.19
CA GLU A 28 9.89 -8.65 0.45
C GLU A 28 10.73 -7.61 1.19
N GLY A 29 10.37 -6.36 1.01
CA GLY A 29 11.16 -5.22 1.51
C GLY A 29 12.28 -4.82 0.56
N ASN A 30 13.19 -3.97 1.04
CA ASN A 30 14.24 -3.33 0.24
C ASN A 30 13.69 -2.69 -1.04
N THR A 31 12.51 -2.11 -0.93
CA THR A 31 11.83 -1.48 -2.07
C THR A 31 12.55 -0.20 -2.46
N PRO A 32 12.52 0.18 -3.75
CA PRO A 32 13.20 1.38 -4.22
C PRO A 32 12.71 2.63 -3.50
N LEU A 33 13.67 3.51 -3.15
CA LEU A 33 13.44 4.91 -2.82
C LEU A 33 13.88 5.72 -4.04
N ILE A 34 12.92 6.26 -4.81
CA ILE A 34 13.15 6.90 -6.11
C ILE A 34 13.07 8.40 -5.92
N HIS A 35 14.09 9.14 -6.31
CA HIS A 35 14.07 10.59 -6.37
C HIS A 35 13.23 11.07 -7.57
N CYS A 36 12.25 11.94 -7.32
CA CYS A 36 11.33 12.47 -8.33
C CYS A 36 11.75 13.88 -8.73
N GLU A 37 12.70 14.00 -9.64
CA GLU A 37 13.32 15.29 -10.00
C GLU A 37 12.30 16.29 -10.56
N ASN A 38 11.48 15.85 -11.53
CA ASN A 38 10.50 16.73 -12.17
C ASN A 38 9.42 17.19 -11.17
N MET A 39 8.91 16.27 -10.34
CA MET A 39 7.91 16.63 -9.34
C MET A 39 8.50 17.45 -8.20
N SER A 40 9.77 17.27 -7.87
CA SER A 40 10.49 18.11 -6.89
C SER A 40 10.53 19.56 -7.36
N GLU A 41 10.89 19.80 -8.62
CA GLU A 41 10.91 21.14 -9.23
C GLU A 41 9.50 21.77 -9.22
N ILE A 42 8.48 21.02 -9.68
CA ILE A 42 7.09 21.49 -9.72
C ILE A 42 6.59 21.89 -8.32
N LEU A 43 6.90 21.11 -7.29
CA LEU A 43 6.36 21.30 -5.94
C LEU A 43 7.25 22.14 -5.01
N GLY A 44 8.50 22.43 -5.40
CA GLY A 44 9.46 23.19 -4.60
C GLY A 44 9.95 22.43 -3.35
N ILE A 45 10.04 21.12 -3.41
CA ILE A 45 10.45 20.22 -2.32
C ILE A 45 11.47 19.20 -2.83
N ASP A 46 12.16 18.48 -1.95
CA ASP A 46 13.02 17.34 -2.30
C ASP A 46 12.18 16.05 -2.17
N LEU A 47 11.50 15.66 -3.26
CA LEU A 47 10.52 14.58 -3.28
C LEU A 47 11.16 13.24 -3.65
N TYR A 48 10.97 12.25 -2.80
CA TYR A 48 11.21 10.84 -3.10
C TYR A 48 9.92 10.04 -2.97
N VAL A 49 9.84 8.94 -3.71
CA VAL A 49 8.77 7.97 -3.54
C VAL A 49 9.31 6.63 -3.07
N LYS A 50 8.72 6.09 -2.01
CA LYS A 50 8.95 4.72 -1.56
C LYS A 50 8.03 3.80 -2.34
N TYR A 51 8.58 3.12 -3.35
CA TYR A 51 7.79 2.33 -4.30
C TYR A 51 7.52 0.92 -3.78
N GLU A 52 6.49 0.77 -2.97
CA GLU A 52 6.04 -0.50 -2.39
C GLU A 52 5.45 -1.46 -3.42
N GLY A 53 5.13 -0.97 -4.62
CA GLY A 53 4.74 -1.78 -5.77
C GLY A 53 5.80 -2.77 -6.25
N ALA A 54 7.06 -2.61 -5.81
CA ALA A 54 8.17 -3.52 -6.10
C ALA A 54 8.22 -4.76 -5.17
N ASN A 55 7.36 -4.85 -4.16
CA ASN A 55 7.26 -6.07 -3.35
C ASN A 55 6.79 -7.28 -4.20
N PRO A 56 7.07 -8.52 -3.79
CA PRO A 56 6.82 -9.74 -4.57
C PRO A 56 5.41 -9.89 -5.14
N THR A 57 4.36 -9.52 -4.37
CA THR A 57 2.97 -9.57 -4.87
C THR A 57 2.48 -8.22 -5.40
N GLY A 58 3.35 -7.23 -5.49
CA GLY A 58 3.07 -5.92 -6.06
C GLY A 58 2.47 -4.91 -5.08
N SER A 59 2.62 -5.07 -3.76
CA SER A 59 2.16 -4.08 -2.78
C SER A 59 2.83 -4.19 -1.41
N PHE A 60 2.71 -3.12 -0.60
CA PHE A 60 3.18 -3.07 0.78
C PHE A 60 2.58 -4.15 1.70
N LYS A 61 1.50 -4.80 1.26
CA LYS A 61 0.84 -5.86 2.06
C LYS A 61 1.80 -6.98 2.40
N ASP A 62 2.80 -7.24 1.57
CA ASP A 62 3.79 -8.28 1.76
C ASP A 62 4.58 -8.12 3.05
N ARG A 63 4.90 -6.89 3.44
CA ARG A 63 5.61 -6.61 4.69
C ARG A 63 4.89 -7.13 5.92
N GLY A 64 3.60 -6.82 6.02
CA GLY A 64 2.79 -7.29 7.14
C GLY A 64 2.43 -8.77 7.02
N MET A 65 2.25 -9.25 5.80
CA MET A 65 1.81 -10.62 5.57
C MET A 65 2.87 -11.64 5.89
N VAL A 66 4.13 -11.37 5.55
CA VAL A 66 5.22 -12.28 5.92
C VAL A 66 5.28 -12.48 7.43
N MET A 67 5.10 -11.42 8.23
CA MET A 67 5.06 -11.53 9.70
C MET A 67 3.88 -12.36 10.20
N ALA A 68 2.67 -12.04 9.72
CA ALA A 68 1.46 -12.76 10.15
C ALA A 68 1.53 -14.26 9.82
N VAL A 69 1.95 -14.59 8.58
CA VAL A 69 2.05 -16.00 8.14
C VAL A 69 3.20 -16.72 8.81
N THR A 70 4.34 -16.06 9.03
CA THR A 70 5.47 -16.64 9.80
C THR A 70 5.04 -17.04 11.20
N LYS A 71 4.32 -16.17 11.91
CA LYS A 71 3.83 -16.45 13.26
C LYS A 71 2.71 -17.49 13.27
N ALA A 72 1.83 -17.50 12.27
CA ALA A 72 0.84 -18.56 12.10
C ALA A 72 1.54 -19.95 11.96
N LYS A 73 2.57 -20.02 11.11
CA LYS A 73 3.35 -21.25 10.94
C LYS A 73 4.09 -21.66 12.22
N GLU A 74 4.70 -20.71 12.92
CA GLU A 74 5.38 -20.94 14.22
C GLU A 74 4.42 -21.53 15.25
N GLN A 75 3.16 -21.08 15.27
CA GLN A 75 2.09 -21.56 16.15
C GLN A 75 1.45 -22.89 15.68
N GLY A 76 1.94 -23.48 14.60
CA GLY A 76 1.43 -24.76 14.08
C GLY A 76 0.10 -24.65 13.32
N LYS A 77 -0.39 -23.43 13.01
CA LYS A 77 -1.57 -23.24 12.20
C LYS A 77 -1.41 -23.88 10.82
N LYS A 78 -2.51 -24.35 10.25
CA LYS A 78 -2.55 -24.97 8.91
C LYS A 78 -3.24 -24.09 7.88
N ILE A 79 -4.04 -23.13 8.35
CA ILE A 79 -4.91 -22.29 7.52
C ILE A 79 -4.75 -20.83 7.91
N VAL A 80 -4.64 -19.96 6.92
CA VAL A 80 -4.83 -18.52 7.06
C VAL A 80 -6.10 -18.10 6.33
N ILE A 81 -6.82 -17.12 6.87
CA ILE A 81 -8.07 -16.63 6.29
C ILE A 81 -8.08 -15.11 6.21
N CYS A 82 -8.66 -14.59 5.14
CA CYS A 82 -8.92 -13.15 5.03
C CYS A 82 -10.19 -12.85 4.24
N ALA A 83 -10.83 -11.72 4.53
CA ALA A 83 -11.83 -11.09 3.68
C ALA A 83 -11.14 -10.01 2.82
N SER A 84 -10.99 -10.25 1.52
CA SER A 84 -10.37 -9.26 0.59
C SER A 84 -10.48 -9.71 -0.87
N THR A 85 -10.75 -8.75 -1.76
CA THR A 85 -10.71 -8.95 -3.23
C THR A 85 -9.44 -8.37 -3.89
N GLY A 86 -8.47 -7.86 -3.12
CA GLY A 86 -7.35 -7.08 -3.66
C GLY A 86 -5.98 -7.47 -3.10
N ASN A 87 -5.14 -6.47 -2.78
CA ASN A 87 -3.75 -6.66 -2.37
C ASN A 87 -3.57 -7.59 -1.16
N THR A 88 -4.52 -7.60 -0.22
CA THR A 88 -4.43 -8.48 0.96
C THR A 88 -4.60 -9.95 0.58
N SER A 89 -5.57 -10.30 -0.27
CA SER A 89 -5.78 -11.69 -0.71
C SER A 89 -4.61 -12.21 -1.54
N ALA A 90 -4.07 -11.39 -2.46
CA ALA A 90 -2.89 -11.75 -3.24
C ALA A 90 -1.68 -12.07 -2.35
N SER A 91 -1.41 -11.20 -1.37
CA SER A 91 -0.30 -11.38 -0.43
C SER A 91 -0.53 -12.59 0.49
N ALA A 92 -1.76 -12.75 1.06
CA ALA A 92 -2.09 -13.90 1.91
C ALA A 92 -1.89 -15.24 1.19
N ALA A 93 -2.35 -15.34 -0.03
CA ALA A 93 -2.20 -16.54 -0.85
C ALA A 93 -0.73 -16.88 -1.15
N ALA A 94 0.07 -15.86 -1.55
CA ALA A 94 1.49 -16.03 -1.86
C ALA A 94 2.29 -16.53 -0.65
N TYR A 95 2.14 -15.88 0.50
CA TYR A 95 2.89 -16.25 1.70
C TYR A 95 2.39 -17.54 2.33
N ALA A 96 1.08 -17.84 2.24
CA ALA A 96 0.55 -19.15 2.66
C ALA A 96 1.13 -20.28 1.79
N ALA A 97 1.13 -20.14 0.47
CA ALA A 97 1.75 -21.10 -0.44
C ALA A 97 3.23 -21.31 -0.10
N ARG A 98 3.98 -20.22 0.11
CA ARG A 98 5.39 -20.28 0.51
C ARG A 98 5.60 -20.97 1.85
N ALA A 99 4.67 -20.82 2.78
CA ALA A 99 4.70 -21.42 4.11
C ALA A 99 4.25 -22.89 4.14
N GLY A 100 3.62 -23.39 3.08
CA GLY A 100 2.93 -24.67 3.06
C GLY A 100 1.63 -24.68 3.87
N LEU A 101 0.96 -23.51 3.96
CA LEU A 101 -0.35 -23.33 4.59
C LEU A 101 -1.43 -23.19 3.54
N LYS A 102 -2.67 -23.51 3.90
CA LYS A 102 -3.85 -23.24 3.06
C LYS A 102 -4.30 -21.79 3.24
N ALA A 103 -4.53 -21.07 2.15
CA ALA A 103 -5.16 -19.75 2.18
C ALA A 103 -6.64 -19.86 1.83
N ILE A 104 -7.52 -19.25 2.64
CA ILE A 104 -8.94 -19.08 2.35
C ILE A 104 -9.22 -17.58 2.20
N VAL A 105 -9.82 -17.21 1.08
CA VAL A 105 -10.20 -15.83 0.77
C VAL A 105 -11.72 -15.76 0.68
N VAL A 106 -12.33 -15.02 1.60
CA VAL A 106 -13.78 -14.80 1.62
C VAL A 106 -14.11 -13.48 0.94
N ILE A 107 -15.08 -13.51 0.03
CA ILE A 107 -15.50 -12.35 -0.75
C ILE A 107 -17.03 -12.25 -0.82
N PRO A 108 -17.60 -11.04 -0.89
CA PRO A 108 -19.03 -10.89 -1.14
C PRO A 108 -19.38 -11.26 -2.59
N GLU A 109 -20.55 -11.83 -2.79
CA GLU A 109 -21.11 -12.15 -4.10
C GLU A 109 -21.26 -10.88 -4.97
N GLY A 110 -21.12 -11.04 -6.31
CA GLY A 110 -21.31 -9.94 -7.27
C GLY A 110 -20.18 -8.90 -7.31
N LYS A 111 -19.18 -8.97 -6.44
CA LYS A 111 -18.01 -8.09 -6.41
C LYS A 111 -16.73 -8.77 -6.93
N ILE A 112 -16.88 -9.79 -7.78
CA ILE A 112 -15.78 -10.64 -8.27
C ILE A 112 -15.19 -10.00 -9.53
N ALA A 113 -14.24 -9.08 -9.38
CA ALA A 113 -13.33 -8.75 -10.46
C ALA A 113 -12.27 -9.87 -10.54
N LEU A 114 -12.46 -10.84 -11.41
CA LEU A 114 -11.54 -11.99 -11.57
C LEU A 114 -10.09 -11.55 -11.77
N GLY A 115 -9.86 -10.43 -12.47
CA GLY A 115 -8.53 -9.85 -12.63
C GLY A 115 -7.85 -9.48 -11.30
N LYS A 116 -8.61 -8.97 -10.32
CA LYS A 116 -8.09 -8.62 -8.99
C LYS A 116 -7.80 -9.86 -8.13
N LEU A 117 -8.48 -10.98 -8.38
CA LEU A 117 -8.28 -12.26 -7.69
C LEU A 117 -7.27 -13.17 -8.39
N SER A 118 -6.86 -12.86 -9.61
CA SER A 118 -6.00 -13.73 -10.41
C SER A 118 -4.75 -14.22 -9.69
N GLN A 119 -4.09 -13.32 -8.94
CA GLN A 119 -2.92 -13.71 -8.14
C GLN A 119 -3.30 -14.69 -7.02
N ALA A 120 -4.36 -14.43 -6.26
CA ALA A 120 -4.79 -15.33 -5.18
C ALA A 120 -5.14 -16.73 -5.70
N VAL A 121 -5.85 -16.79 -6.81
CA VAL A 121 -6.20 -18.04 -7.49
C VAL A 121 -4.95 -18.81 -7.94
N MET A 122 -4.02 -18.12 -8.62
CA MET A 122 -2.80 -18.74 -9.13
C MET A 122 -1.86 -19.21 -8.03
N TYR A 123 -1.88 -18.58 -6.86
CA TYR A 123 -1.17 -19.05 -5.67
C TYR A 123 -1.89 -20.18 -4.92
N GLY A 124 -3.03 -20.66 -5.44
CA GLY A 124 -3.76 -21.80 -4.90
C GLY A 124 -4.64 -21.50 -3.69
N ALA A 125 -5.07 -20.24 -3.51
CA ALA A 125 -6.06 -19.91 -2.49
C ALA A 125 -7.44 -20.48 -2.83
N GLU A 126 -8.15 -20.94 -1.82
CA GLU A 126 -9.57 -21.27 -1.92
C GLU A 126 -10.39 -19.99 -1.80
N ILE A 127 -11.19 -19.72 -2.83
CA ILE A 127 -12.07 -18.54 -2.86
C ILE A 127 -13.46 -18.97 -2.42
N VAL A 128 -13.95 -18.35 -1.35
CA VAL A 128 -15.30 -18.58 -0.82
C VAL A 128 -16.13 -17.33 -1.04
N SER A 129 -17.16 -17.44 -1.88
CA SER A 129 -18.13 -16.36 -2.09
C SER A 129 -19.27 -16.51 -1.11
N ILE A 130 -19.66 -15.40 -0.49
CA ILE A 130 -20.80 -15.34 0.43
C ILE A 130 -21.84 -14.33 -0.06
N GLU A 131 -23.11 -14.56 0.24
CA GLU A 131 -24.15 -13.53 0.13
C GLU A 131 -23.86 -12.41 1.13
N GLY A 132 -24.04 -11.13 0.72
CA GLY A 132 -23.83 -9.98 1.58
C GLY A 132 -22.77 -9.01 1.11
N ASN A 133 -22.22 -8.23 2.04
CA ASN A 133 -21.24 -7.18 1.78
C ASN A 133 -19.86 -7.48 2.41
N PHE A 134 -18.89 -6.56 2.20
CA PHE A 134 -17.53 -6.73 2.70
C PHE A 134 -17.45 -6.76 4.24
N ASP A 135 -18.27 -5.97 4.93
CA ASP A 135 -18.23 -5.89 6.40
C ASP A 135 -18.75 -7.20 7.01
N GLU A 136 -19.79 -7.79 6.41
CA GLU A 136 -20.31 -9.11 6.80
C GLU A 136 -19.27 -10.22 6.55
N ALA A 137 -18.59 -10.20 5.41
CA ALA A 137 -17.47 -11.12 5.14
C ALA A 137 -16.37 -10.99 6.20
N LEU A 138 -16.02 -9.77 6.58
CA LEU A 138 -15.00 -9.51 7.60
C LEU A 138 -15.43 -10.01 8.99
N GLU A 139 -16.69 -9.82 9.37
CA GLU A 139 -17.20 -10.33 10.65
C GLU A 139 -17.20 -11.87 10.68
N ILE A 140 -17.61 -12.52 9.59
CA ILE A 140 -17.60 -13.98 9.48
C ILE A 140 -16.17 -14.53 9.67
N VAL A 141 -15.17 -13.97 8.98
CA VAL A 141 -13.79 -14.46 9.13
C VAL A 141 -13.21 -14.18 10.51
N LYS A 142 -13.62 -13.11 11.19
CA LYS A 142 -13.28 -12.85 12.59
C LYS A 142 -13.87 -13.92 13.53
N GLU A 143 -15.13 -14.30 13.33
CA GLU A 143 -15.78 -15.34 14.13
C GLU A 143 -15.11 -16.70 13.93
N ILE A 144 -14.81 -17.08 12.69
CA ILE A 144 -14.12 -18.32 12.35
C ILE A 144 -12.75 -18.38 13.05
N ALA A 145 -12.01 -17.26 13.06
CA ALA A 145 -10.68 -17.21 13.67
C ALA A 145 -10.68 -17.34 15.20
N LYS A 146 -11.83 -17.10 15.88
CA LYS A 146 -11.95 -17.29 17.34
C LYS A 146 -11.74 -18.75 17.78
N SER A 147 -11.91 -19.73 16.89
CA SER A 147 -11.64 -21.13 17.16
C SER A 147 -10.17 -21.37 17.55
N GLY A 148 -9.27 -20.47 17.15
CA GLY A 148 -7.85 -20.58 17.41
C GLY A 148 -7.11 -21.55 16.48
N GLU A 149 -7.79 -22.23 15.56
CA GLU A 149 -7.17 -23.16 14.58
C GLU A 149 -6.74 -22.45 13.29
N ILE A 150 -7.42 -21.36 12.95
CA ILE A 150 -7.24 -20.59 11.72
C ILE A 150 -6.72 -19.20 12.08
N GLU A 151 -5.70 -18.72 11.35
CA GLU A 151 -5.14 -17.39 11.58
C GLU A 151 -5.81 -16.36 10.67
N LEU A 152 -6.40 -15.33 11.27
CA LEU A 152 -6.93 -14.17 10.56
C LEU A 152 -5.80 -13.23 10.16
N VAL A 153 -5.65 -12.98 8.85
CA VAL A 153 -4.57 -12.13 8.32
C VAL A 153 -5.04 -10.81 7.71
N ASN A 154 -6.23 -10.34 8.07
CA ASN A 154 -6.71 -8.99 7.76
C ASN A 154 -5.92 -7.90 8.52
N SER A 155 -6.19 -6.63 8.22
CA SER A 155 -5.49 -5.47 8.81
C SER A 155 -5.67 -5.33 10.33
N VAL A 156 -6.62 -6.04 10.92
CA VAL A 156 -6.83 -6.12 12.38
C VAL A 156 -5.76 -6.97 13.09
N ASN A 157 -5.02 -7.81 12.36
CA ASN A 157 -3.95 -8.62 12.94
C ASN A 157 -2.76 -7.71 13.32
N PRO A 158 -2.35 -7.67 14.61
CA PRO A 158 -1.30 -6.76 15.08
C PRO A 158 0.08 -7.06 14.47
N LEU A 159 0.35 -8.31 14.09
CA LEU A 159 1.60 -8.70 13.46
C LEU A 159 1.79 -8.05 12.08
N ARG A 160 0.68 -7.63 11.44
CA ARG A 160 0.73 -6.86 10.20
C ARG A 160 1.42 -5.50 10.40
N ILE A 161 1.15 -4.83 11.53
CA ILE A 161 1.80 -3.56 11.89
C ILE A 161 3.30 -3.77 12.12
N GLU A 162 3.70 -4.86 12.78
CA GLU A 162 5.11 -5.18 13.01
C GLU A 162 5.90 -5.34 11.72
N GLY A 163 5.35 -6.06 10.74
CA GLY A 163 6.00 -6.18 9.43
C GLY A 163 6.02 -4.85 8.65
N GLN A 164 4.90 -4.11 8.64
CA GLN A 164 4.79 -2.86 7.88
C GLN A 164 5.69 -1.74 8.43
N LYS A 165 5.95 -1.67 9.74
CA LYS A 165 6.84 -0.66 10.34
C LYS A 165 8.27 -0.69 9.78
N THR A 166 8.71 -1.83 9.23
CA THR A 166 10.04 -1.96 8.60
C THR A 166 10.24 -1.03 7.40
N GLY A 167 9.15 -0.57 6.77
CA GLY A 167 9.23 0.45 5.73
C GLY A 167 9.88 1.75 6.20
N SER A 168 9.65 2.16 7.45
CA SER A 168 10.30 3.34 8.04
C SER A 168 11.79 3.11 8.26
N PHE A 169 12.18 1.92 8.72
CA PHE A 169 13.58 1.56 8.91
C PHE A 169 14.35 1.61 7.59
N GLU A 170 13.77 1.06 6.52
CA GLU A 170 14.37 1.13 5.19
C GLU A 170 14.53 2.56 4.68
N ILE A 171 13.51 3.42 4.84
CA ILE A 171 13.58 4.83 4.44
C ILE A 171 14.76 5.51 5.14
N VAL A 172 14.87 5.39 6.47
CA VAL A 172 15.94 6.03 7.22
C VAL A 172 17.31 5.47 6.81
N GLN A 173 17.43 4.15 6.59
CA GLN A 173 18.67 3.54 6.11
C GLN A 173 19.04 4.00 4.69
N GLN A 174 18.06 4.15 3.79
CA GLN A 174 18.27 4.61 2.41
C GLN A 174 18.57 6.12 2.33
N LEU A 175 18.31 6.86 3.41
CA LEU A 175 18.66 8.28 3.60
C LEU A 175 19.85 8.46 4.55
N ASP A 176 20.77 7.48 4.59
CA ASP A 176 22.03 7.54 5.35
C ASP A 176 21.84 7.77 6.87
N GLY A 177 20.72 7.32 7.41
CA GLY A 177 20.40 7.39 8.85
C GLY A 177 19.49 8.56 9.24
N GLU A 178 19.09 9.40 8.28
CA GLU A 178 18.20 10.53 8.52
C GLU A 178 16.75 10.22 8.16
N ALA A 179 15.78 10.65 9.00
CA ALA A 179 14.39 10.61 8.64
C ALA A 179 14.02 11.82 7.75
N PRO A 180 13.01 11.71 6.88
CA PRO A 180 12.52 12.84 6.10
C PRO A 180 11.85 13.89 7.01
N ASP A 181 11.65 15.12 6.49
CA ASP A 181 10.84 16.13 7.17
C ASP A 181 9.35 15.73 7.20
N ILE A 182 8.87 15.14 6.10
CA ILE A 182 7.47 14.78 5.91
C ILE A 182 7.37 13.38 5.29
N LEU A 183 6.47 12.55 5.82
CA LEU A 183 6.01 11.33 5.17
C LEU A 183 4.57 11.51 4.70
N ALA A 184 4.33 11.46 3.39
CA ALA A 184 3.01 11.51 2.78
C ALA A 184 2.52 10.09 2.45
N ILE A 185 1.30 9.74 2.89
CA ILE A 185 0.83 8.35 2.80
C ILE A 185 -0.68 8.28 2.55
N PRO A 186 -1.15 7.38 1.64
CA PRO A 186 -2.57 7.10 1.49
C PRO A 186 -3.16 6.43 2.74
N VAL A 187 -4.39 6.81 3.09
CA VAL A 187 -5.06 6.32 4.30
C VAL A 187 -6.41 5.68 3.95
N GLY A 188 -6.48 4.33 4.03
CA GLY A 188 -7.72 3.56 3.99
C GLY A 188 -8.02 2.99 5.37
N ASN A 189 -7.67 1.71 5.63
CA ASN A 189 -7.80 1.07 6.96
C ASN A 189 -6.88 1.65 8.05
N ALA A 190 -6.09 2.67 7.71
CA ALA A 190 -5.22 3.41 8.60
C ALA A 190 -4.08 2.60 9.27
N GLY A 191 -3.95 1.31 8.98
CA GLY A 191 -2.88 0.46 9.52
C GLY A 191 -1.49 0.85 9.03
N ASN A 192 -1.37 1.30 7.78
CA ASN A 192 -0.07 1.62 7.19
C ASN A 192 0.54 2.88 7.81
N ILE A 193 -0.21 3.97 7.93
CA ILE A 193 0.28 5.20 8.60
C ILE A 193 0.64 4.93 10.06
N THR A 194 -0.15 4.10 10.75
CA THR A 194 0.14 3.65 12.12
C THR A 194 1.47 2.90 12.20
N ALA A 195 1.71 1.99 11.23
CA ALA A 195 2.94 1.20 11.19
C ALA A 195 4.17 2.06 10.90
N TYR A 196 4.09 2.95 9.91
CA TYR A 196 5.20 3.86 9.60
C TYR A 196 5.54 4.76 10.79
N TRP A 197 4.53 5.34 11.45
CA TRP A 197 4.77 6.15 12.66
C TRP A 197 5.42 5.35 13.78
N LYS A 198 4.93 4.13 14.03
CA LYS A 198 5.55 3.22 15.00
C LYS A 198 7.02 2.96 14.66
N GLY A 199 7.33 2.67 13.41
CA GLY A 199 8.70 2.39 12.99
C GLY A 199 9.62 3.60 13.13
N PHE A 200 9.18 4.80 12.77
CA PHE A 200 9.97 6.01 12.97
C PHE A 200 10.26 6.27 14.45
N LYS A 201 9.28 6.07 15.35
CA LYS A 201 9.50 6.21 16.80
C LYS A 201 10.52 5.18 17.32
N GLU A 202 10.37 3.92 16.97
CA GLU A 202 11.32 2.88 17.37
C GLU A 202 12.75 3.14 16.85
N TYR A 203 12.87 3.64 15.61
CA TYR A 203 14.18 4.00 15.07
C TYR A 203 14.78 5.24 15.77
N HIS A 204 13.94 6.23 16.04
CA HIS A 204 14.33 7.41 16.83
C HIS A 204 14.86 7.03 18.21
N GLU A 205 14.13 6.18 18.94
CA GLU A 205 14.53 5.70 20.27
C GLU A 205 15.84 4.91 20.22
N ALA A 206 16.05 4.11 19.18
CA ALA A 206 17.24 3.27 19.05
C ALA A 206 18.48 4.00 18.52
N LYS A 207 18.32 5.03 17.68
CA LYS A 207 19.41 5.65 16.90
C LYS A 207 19.44 7.18 16.97
N GLY A 208 18.44 7.85 17.56
CA GLY A 208 18.39 9.32 17.69
C GLY A 208 18.05 10.06 16.38
N SER A 209 17.48 9.39 15.37
CA SER A 209 17.03 10.06 14.13
C SER A 209 15.94 11.10 14.41
N GLN A 210 15.73 12.03 13.48
CA GLN A 210 14.57 12.93 13.54
C GLN A 210 13.25 12.15 13.36
N LEU A 211 12.13 12.77 13.74
CA LEU A 211 10.78 12.25 13.52
C LEU A 211 10.09 13.07 12.42
N PRO A 212 9.54 12.43 11.37
CA PRO A 212 8.83 13.14 10.31
C PRO A 212 7.45 13.62 10.78
N LYS A 213 6.92 14.64 10.12
CA LYS A 213 5.48 14.92 10.15
C LYS A 213 4.75 13.91 9.27
N MET A 214 3.69 13.31 9.79
CA MET A 214 2.89 12.34 9.06
C MET A 214 1.75 13.05 8.32
N PHE A 215 1.75 13.04 6.99
CA PHE A 215 0.70 13.60 6.16
C PHE A 215 -0.13 12.48 5.56
N GLY A 216 -1.34 12.28 6.09
CA GLY A 216 -2.28 11.26 5.62
C GLY A 216 -3.25 11.83 4.59
N PHE A 217 -3.56 11.04 3.54
CA PHE A 217 -4.52 11.45 2.53
C PHE A 217 -5.56 10.36 2.26
N GLN A 218 -6.83 10.73 2.35
CA GLN A 218 -7.97 9.87 2.05
C GLN A 218 -8.60 10.29 0.71
N ALA A 219 -9.25 9.37 0.00
CA ALA A 219 -10.11 9.76 -1.10
C ALA A 219 -11.38 10.45 -0.56
N GLU A 220 -11.85 11.53 -1.19
CA GLU A 220 -12.96 12.36 -0.69
C GLU A 220 -14.22 11.54 -0.40
N GLY A 221 -14.64 10.66 -1.31
CA GLY A 221 -15.78 9.77 -1.13
C GLY A 221 -15.55 8.62 -0.13
N ALA A 222 -14.34 8.49 0.42
CA ALA A 222 -13.94 7.50 1.42
C ALA A 222 -13.02 8.13 2.47
N SER A 223 -13.44 9.26 3.07
CA SER A 223 -12.64 10.09 3.98
C SER A 223 -13.20 10.16 5.41
N PRO A 224 -13.45 9.02 6.08
CA PRO A 224 -14.11 8.99 7.38
C PRO A 224 -13.34 9.72 8.48
N ILE A 225 -11.99 9.66 8.50
CA ILE A 225 -11.18 10.34 9.51
C ILE A 225 -11.23 11.86 9.30
N VAL A 226 -11.13 12.33 8.05
CA VAL A 226 -11.25 13.76 7.72
C VAL A 226 -12.62 14.31 8.13
N GLN A 227 -13.69 13.55 7.82
CA GLN A 227 -15.06 13.93 8.15
C GLN A 227 -15.45 13.64 9.60
N ASN A 228 -14.60 12.96 10.35
CA ASN A 228 -14.85 12.48 11.70
C ASN A 228 -16.19 11.70 11.85
N LYS A 229 -16.51 10.86 10.86
CA LYS A 229 -17.71 10.02 10.85
C LYS A 229 -17.52 8.77 9.99
N VAL A 230 -18.17 7.68 10.35
CA VAL A 230 -18.23 6.46 9.53
C VAL A 230 -19.03 6.75 8.24
N ILE A 231 -18.47 6.31 7.10
CA ILE A 231 -19.11 6.40 5.79
C ILE A 231 -19.64 5.01 5.44
N LYS A 232 -20.95 4.85 5.38
CA LYS A 232 -21.59 3.54 5.13
C LYS A 232 -21.35 3.01 3.71
N ASN A 233 -21.34 3.91 2.73
CA ASN A 233 -21.16 3.58 1.31
C ASN A 233 -20.00 4.42 0.76
N PRO A 234 -18.75 4.04 1.03
CA PRO A 234 -17.60 4.76 0.49
C PRO A 234 -17.46 4.49 -1.00
N GLU A 235 -17.26 5.55 -1.80
CA GLU A 235 -17.06 5.45 -3.23
C GLU A 235 -15.81 6.23 -3.67
N THR A 236 -14.97 5.59 -4.46
CA THR A 236 -13.77 6.18 -5.08
C THR A 236 -13.18 5.20 -6.09
N ILE A 237 -12.49 5.71 -7.11
CA ILE A 237 -11.64 4.92 -8.03
C ILE A 237 -10.44 4.29 -7.31
N ALA A 238 -9.98 4.90 -6.22
CA ALA A 238 -8.87 4.44 -5.40
C ALA A 238 -9.29 3.24 -4.53
N THR A 239 -9.60 2.11 -5.16
CA THR A 239 -10.26 0.95 -4.54
C THR A 239 -9.51 0.40 -3.31
N ALA A 240 -8.17 0.49 -3.26
CA ALA A 240 -7.38 0.00 -2.14
C ALA A 240 -7.51 0.85 -0.85
N ILE A 241 -8.04 2.09 -0.95
CA ILE A 241 -8.37 2.97 0.18
C ILE A 241 -9.86 3.28 0.29
N ARG A 242 -10.74 2.58 -0.43
CA ARG A 242 -12.19 2.70 -0.37
C ARG A 242 -12.73 2.07 0.91
N ILE A 243 -12.49 2.74 2.04
CA ILE A 243 -12.81 2.26 3.39
C ILE A 243 -13.63 3.32 4.12
N GLY A 244 -14.82 2.94 4.59
CA GLY A 244 -15.71 3.84 5.31
C GLY A 244 -15.58 3.78 6.83
N ASN A 245 -14.98 2.71 7.38
CA ASN A 245 -14.75 2.52 8.81
C ASN A 245 -13.36 1.92 9.06
N PRO A 246 -12.32 2.73 9.18
CA PRO A 246 -10.94 2.28 9.34
C PRO A 246 -10.70 1.46 10.62
N ALA A 247 -10.13 0.26 10.51
CA ALA A 247 -9.81 -0.59 11.65
C ALA A 247 -8.75 0.00 12.62
N SER A 248 -7.92 0.91 12.14
CA SER A 248 -6.87 1.56 12.95
C SER A 248 -7.09 3.07 13.13
N TRP A 249 -8.36 3.50 13.21
CA TRP A 249 -8.75 4.91 13.31
C TRP A 249 -8.00 5.65 14.42
N ASP A 250 -8.17 5.22 15.67
CA ASP A 250 -7.56 5.89 16.83
C ASP A 250 -6.04 5.91 16.77
N LYS A 251 -5.43 4.83 16.30
CA LYS A 251 -3.97 4.73 16.16
C LYS A 251 -3.44 5.71 15.12
N ALA A 252 -4.14 5.87 14.00
CA ALA A 252 -3.77 6.84 12.96
C ALA A 252 -3.96 8.28 13.46
N THR A 253 -5.07 8.57 14.12
CA THR A 253 -5.33 9.89 14.71
C THR A 253 -4.25 10.26 15.73
N ASN A 254 -3.82 9.30 16.55
CA ASN A 254 -2.71 9.50 17.48
C ASN A 254 -1.39 9.74 16.75
N ALA A 255 -1.09 8.99 15.68
CA ALA A 255 0.11 9.20 14.88
C ALA A 255 0.16 10.62 14.28
N LEU A 256 -0.95 11.10 13.75
CA LEU A 256 -1.06 12.46 13.22
C LEU A 256 -0.84 13.52 14.31
N LYS A 257 -1.45 13.34 15.48
CA LYS A 257 -1.30 14.25 16.61
C LYS A 257 0.13 14.28 17.15
N GLU A 258 0.72 13.12 17.40
CA GLU A 258 2.08 12.99 17.94
C GLU A 258 3.14 13.55 16.99
N SER A 259 2.95 13.39 15.69
CA SER A 259 3.89 13.89 14.66
C SER A 259 3.70 15.35 14.28
N ASN A 260 2.74 16.07 14.87
CA ASN A 260 2.29 17.37 14.39
C ASN A 260 1.98 17.35 12.88
N GLY A 261 1.40 16.23 12.40
CA GLY A 261 1.04 15.98 11.03
C GLY A 261 -0.35 16.51 10.68
N LEU A 262 -0.84 16.06 9.53
CA LEU A 262 -2.19 16.40 9.06
C LEU A 262 -2.86 15.19 8.39
N ILE A 263 -4.18 15.27 8.27
CA ILE A 263 -4.95 14.42 7.37
C ILE A 263 -5.88 15.30 6.54
N ASP A 264 -5.93 15.03 5.23
CA ASP A 264 -6.80 15.73 4.28
C ASP A 264 -7.42 14.72 3.30
N SER A 265 -8.38 15.16 2.51
CA SER A 265 -8.98 14.37 1.43
C SER A 265 -8.60 14.94 0.06
N VAL A 266 -8.58 14.05 -0.92
CA VAL A 266 -8.36 14.37 -2.33
C VAL A 266 -9.49 13.78 -3.16
N THR A 267 -9.90 14.48 -4.21
CA THR A 267 -10.93 13.99 -5.14
C THR A 267 -10.37 12.90 -6.06
N ASP A 268 -11.26 12.15 -6.70
CA ASP A 268 -10.86 11.16 -7.70
C ASP A 268 -10.13 11.81 -8.89
N ASP A 269 -10.54 13.02 -9.31
CA ASP A 269 -9.86 13.78 -10.36
C ASP A 269 -8.44 14.21 -9.96
N GLU A 270 -8.24 14.66 -8.71
CA GLU A 270 -6.91 14.98 -8.17
C GLU A 270 -6.02 13.73 -8.12
N ILE A 271 -6.59 12.57 -7.77
CA ILE A 271 -5.87 11.29 -7.79
C ILE A 271 -5.46 10.90 -9.20
N LEU A 272 -6.36 11.04 -10.20
CA LEU A 272 -6.07 10.74 -11.60
C LEU A 272 -5.02 11.69 -12.18
N GLU A 273 -5.07 12.97 -11.86
CA GLU A 273 -4.05 13.94 -12.24
C GLU A 273 -2.67 13.53 -11.70
N ALA A 274 -2.59 13.23 -10.40
CA ALA A 274 -1.35 12.78 -9.76
C ALA A 274 -0.84 11.46 -10.36
N TYR A 275 -1.74 10.52 -10.65
CA TYR A 275 -1.43 9.25 -11.30
C TYR A 275 -0.80 9.45 -12.68
N GLN A 276 -1.36 10.34 -13.52
CA GLN A 276 -0.82 10.68 -14.83
C GLN A 276 0.54 11.40 -14.71
N LEU A 277 0.66 12.38 -13.82
CA LEU A 277 1.91 13.11 -13.59
C LEU A 277 3.03 12.19 -13.15
N MET A 278 2.83 11.33 -12.17
CA MET A 278 3.84 10.38 -11.70
C MET A 278 4.28 9.43 -12.81
N THR A 279 3.34 8.96 -13.61
CA THR A 279 3.65 8.02 -14.69
C THR A 279 4.37 8.72 -15.84
N THR A 280 3.91 9.89 -16.27
CA THR A 280 4.44 10.57 -17.48
C THR A 280 5.68 11.41 -17.20
N LYS A 281 5.85 11.94 -15.99
CA LYS A 281 7.00 12.77 -15.62
C LYS A 281 8.13 11.99 -14.96
N GLU A 282 7.79 11.00 -14.12
CA GLU A 282 8.78 10.25 -13.33
C GLU A 282 8.94 8.79 -13.79
N GLY A 283 8.11 8.31 -14.70
CA GLY A 283 8.13 6.91 -15.15
C GLY A 283 7.71 5.91 -14.08
N VAL A 284 7.03 6.37 -13.02
CA VAL A 284 6.63 5.52 -11.89
C VAL A 284 5.16 5.16 -11.98
N PHE A 285 4.87 3.91 -12.34
CA PHE A 285 3.53 3.39 -12.52
C PHE A 285 3.04 2.68 -11.25
N SER A 286 2.13 3.30 -10.52
CA SER A 286 1.56 2.79 -9.27
C SER A 286 0.03 2.75 -9.33
N GLU A 287 -0.63 1.96 -8.46
CA GLU A 287 -2.11 1.90 -8.41
C GLU A 287 -2.73 3.28 -8.06
N PRO A 288 -3.96 3.60 -8.49
CA PRO A 288 -4.59 4.90 -8.23
C PRO A 288 -4.57 5.30 -6.76
N ALA A 289 -4.85 4.36 -5.85
CA ALA A 289 -4.83 4.60 -4.41
C ALA A 289 -3.46 5.09 -3.88
N SER A 290 -2.36 4.68 -4.51
CA SER A 290 -1.00 5.13 -4.18
C SER A 290 -0.85 6.63 -4.40
N ASN A 291 -1.47 7.14 -5.45
CA ASN A 291 -1.35 8.52 -5.89
C ASN A 291 -2.15 9.51 -5.04
N ALA A 292 -2.97 9.05 -4.10
CA ALA A 292 -3.61 9.94 -3.14
C ALA A 292 -2.59 10.75 -2.30
N SER A 293 -1.40 10.18 -2.01
CA SER A 293 -0.33 10.91 -1.33
C SER A 293 0.25 12.04 -2.18
N ILE A 294 0.46 11.80 -3.48
CA ILE A 294 0.96 12.79 -4.43
C ILE A 294 -0.11 13.87 -4.70
N ALA A 295 -1.37 13.46 -4.92
CA ALA A 295 -2.50 14.39 -5.08
C ALA A 295 -2.61 15.35 -3.88
N GLY A 296 -2.45 14.82 -2.67
CA GLY A 296 -2.45 15.63 -1.46
C GLY A 296 -1.30 16.64 -1.41
N LEU A 297 -0.09 16.25 -1.82
CA LEU A 297 1.05 17.18 -1.91
C LEU A 297 0.81 18.28 -2.96
N ILE A 298 0.28 17.92 -4.14
CA ILE A 298 -0.10 18.88 -5.20
C ILE A 298 -1.16 19.86 -4.68
N LYS A 299 -2.20 19.34 -4.02
CA LYS A 299 -3.26 20.15 -3.43
C LYS A 299 -2.71 21.15 -2.40
N LEU A 300 -1.87 20.68 -1.48
CA LEU A 300 -1.22 21.56 -0.49
C LEU A 300 -0.31 22.61 -1.14
N HIS A 301 0.42 22.25 -2.18
CA HIS A 301 1.23 23.20 -2.95
C HIS A 301 0.36 24.30 -3.58
N ARG A 302 -0.70 23.93 -4.28
CA ARG A 302 -1.66 24.89 -4.90
C ARG A 302 -2.31 25.82 -3.89
N GLN A 303 -2.48 25.34 -2.65
CA GLN A 303 -3.00 26.15 -1.54
C GLN A 303 -1.95 26.99 -0.83
N GLY A 304 -0.69 26.93 -1.22
CA GLY A 304 0.43 27.60 -0.52
C GLY A 304 0.70 27.06 0.88
N LYS A 305 0.27 25.81 1.18
CA LYS A 305 0.39 25.17 2.49
C LYS A 305 1.49 24.11 2.56
N LEU A 306 2.07 23.72 1.43
CA LEU A 306 3.18 22.77 1.41
C LEU A 306 4.48 23.48 1.83
N PRO A 307 5.14 23.05 2.93
CA PRO A 307 6.42 23.64 3.34
C PRO A 307 7.49 23.44 2.28
N GLN A 308 8.07 24.54 1.79
CA GLN A 308 9.06 24.53 0.71
C GLN A 308 10.45 24.08 1.19
N GLY A 309 11.27 23.54 0.28
CA GLY A 309 12.64 23.10 0.54
C GLY A 309 12.76 21.92 1.52
N LYS A 310 11.66 21.17 1.74
CA LYS A 310 11.61 20.04 2.66
C LYS A 310 11.85 18.73 1.94
N LYS A 311 12.51 17.78 2.62
CA LYS A 311 12.64 16.40 2.17
C LYS A 311 11.34 15.66 2.47
N VAL A 312 10.67 15.22 1.42
CA VAL A 312 9.34 14.59 1.51
C VAL A 312 9.41 13.18 0.90
N ILE A 313 8.93 12.20 1.63
CA ILE A 313 8.77 10.84 1.10
C ILE A 313 7.29 10.56 0.93
N ALA A 314 6.87 10.23 -0.30
CA ALA A 314 5.51 9.75 -0.56
C ALA A 314 5.51 8.22 -0.71
N ILE A 315 4.57 7.56 -0.05
CA ILE A 315 4.43 6.10 -0.11
C ILE A 315 3.54 5.73 -1.30
N LEU A 316 4.09 5.03 -2.27
CA LEU A 316 3.35 4.42 -3.37
C LEU A 316 3.06 2.96 -3.05
N THR A 317 1.85 2.69 -2.58
CA THR A 317 1.44 1.48 -1.86
C THR A 317 1.38 0.21 -2.71
N GLY A 318 1.15 0.33 -4.02
CA GLY A 318 1.02 -0.81 -4.92
C GLY A 318 1.39 -0.50 -6.36
N ASN A 319 1.67 -1.56 -7.12
CA ASN A 319 2.01 -1.52 -8.54
C ASN A 319 0.78 -1.12 -9.39
N GLY A 320 0.98 -0.36 -10.46
CA GLY A 320 -0.09 0.07 -11.37
C GLY A 320 -0.85 -1.10 -12.02
N LEU A 321 -0.20 -2.22 -12.26
CA LEU A 321 -0.84 -3.43 -12.79
C LEU A 321 -1.85 -4.09 -11.82
N LYS A 322 -1.98 -3.60 -10.60
CA LYS A 322 -3.05 -4.00 -9.67
C LYS A 322 -4.42 -3.46 -10.06
N ASP A 323 -4.44 -2.38 -10.86
CA ASP A 323 -5.66 -1.77 -11.37
C ASP A 323 -5.46 -1.33 -12.85
N PRO A 324 -5.32 -2.27 -13.79
CA PRO A 324 -5.10 -1.97 -15.19
C PRO A 324 -6.31 -1.30 -15.86
N ASP A 325 -7.52 -1.54 -15.35
CA ASP A 325 -8.75 -0.99 -15.92
C ASP A 325 -8.76 0.55 -15.83
N THR A 326 -8.31 1.12 -14.71
CA THR A 326 -8.18 2.57 -14.58
C THR A 326 -7.18 3.14 -15.60
N ALA A 327 -6.03 2.48 -15.79
CA ALA A 327 -5.06 2.92 -16.80
C ALA A 327 -5.64 2.91 -18.22
N ILE A 328 -6.37 1.84 -18.56
CA ILE A 328 -7.01 1.68 -19.89
C ILE A 328 -8.12 2.72 -20.08
N SER A 329 -8.87 3.05 -19.02
CA SER A 329 -9.96 4.04 -19.10
C SER A 329 -9.49 5.47 -19.39
N LEU A 330 -8.19 5.76 -19.20
CA LEU A 330 -7.57 7.04 -19.51
C LEU A 330 -7.04 7.16 -20.94
N LEU A 331 -7.27 6.15 -21.78
CA LEU A 331 -6.93 6.24 -23.20
C LEU A 331 -7.88 7.23 -23.89
N ASP A 332 -7.37 8.38 -24.31
CA ASP A 332 -8.14 9.41 -25.03
C ASP A 332 -8.63 8.93 -26.41
N ASN A 333 -7.87 8.04 -27.03
CA ASN A 333 -8.17 7.50 -28.34
C ASN A 333 -8.08 5.98 -28.39
N PRO A 334 -9.04 5.29 -29.01
CA PRO A 334 -8.93 3.84 -29.20
C PRO A 334 -7.72 3.52 -30.08
N ILE A 335 -7.02 2.45 -29.75
CA ILE A 335 -5.92 1.95 -30.58
C ILE A 335 -6.45 1.55 -31.93
N LYS A 336 -6.07 2.30 -32.98
CA LYS A 336 -6.45 2.01 -34.38
C LYS A 336 -5.29 1.37 -35.10
N PRO A 337 -5.49 0.23 -35.81
CA PRO A 337 -4.45 -0.36 -36.63
C PRO A 337 -4.13 0.59 -37.81
N LEU A 338 -2.87 0.76 -38.10
CA LEU A 338 -2.37 1.41 -39.30
C LEU A 338 -2.09 0.36 -40.38
N PRO A 339 -2.02 0.75 -41.69
CA PRO A 339 -1.49 -0.11 -42.71
C PRO A 339 -0.11 -0.65 -42.34
N ASN A 340 0.17 -1.92 -42.73
CA ASN A 340 1.46 -2.55 -42.42
C ASN A 340 2.51 -2.13 -43.46
N ASP A 341 2.80 -0.84 -43.52
CA ASP A 341 3.84 -0.28 -44.34
C ASP A 341 4.60 0.85 -43.61
N LYS A 342 5.83 1.04 -44.02
CA LYS A 342 6.77 1.97 -43.37
C LYS A 342 6.31 3.44 -43.45
N ASP A 343 5.78 3.85 -44.58
CA ASP A 343 5.49 5.25 -44.86
C ASP A 343 4.27 5.70 -44.05
N SER A 344 3.22 4.90 -43.99
CA SER A 344 2.04 5.14 -43.11
C SER A 344 2.43 5.28 -41.65
N ILE A 345 3.37 4.46 -41.16
CA ILE A 345 3.85 4.52 -39.76
C ILE A 345 4.67 5.79 -39.53
N ILE A 346 5.56 6.15 -40.50
CA ILE A 346 6.37 7.38 -40.40
C ILE A 346 5.50 8.62 -40.39
N ASP A 347 4.48 8.68 -41.26
CA ASP A 347 3.58 9.82 -41.33
C ASP A 347 2.75 10.00 -40.04
N TYR A 348 2.30 8.88 -39.47
CA TYR A 348 1.64 8.89 -38.16
C TYR A 348 2.58 9.42 -37.04
N ILE A 349 3.82 8.96 -36.97
CA ILE A 349 4.81 9.40 -35.98
C ILE A 349 5.11 10.91 -36.13
N LYS A 350 5.26 11.38 -37.37
CA LYS A 350 5.48 12.82 -37.61
C LYS A 350 4.31 13.69 -37.24
N GLY A 351 3.08 13.15 -37.37
CA GLY A 351 1.86 13.87 -36.96
C GLY A 351 1.65 13.89 -35.44
N ALA A 352 2.37 13.05 -34.68
CA ALA A 352 2.30 12.97 -33.24
C ALA A 352 3.40 13.80 -32.52
N LEU A 353 4.37 14.35 -33.28
CA LEU A 353 5.43 15.28 -32.80
C LEU A 353 4.99 16.73 -32.96
#